data_cb2ff9bf1f5ac40be8c0dd9e9a7d7749
#
_entry.id   cb2ff9bf1f5ac40be8c0dd9e9a7d7749
#
_cell.length_a   1.000
_cell.length_b   1.000
_cell.length_c   1.000
_cell.angle_alpha   90.00
_cell.angle_beta   90.00
_cell.angle_gamma   90.00
#
_symmetry.space_group_name_H-M   'P 1'
#
loop_
_entity.id
_entity.type
_entity.pdbx_description
1 polymer ?
#
loop_
_entity_poly.entity_id
_entity_poly.type
_entity_poly.pdbx_seq_one_letter_code
_entity_poly.pdbx_strand_id
1 'polypeptide(L)'
;MKKDLLKVISMLCVLTVSAPMVACGGSGDKGNAAVDKTKAQLYVSNYDGGIGSDWLRDEVIPRFQEEFAEKEFIPGTKGVQVWVTPHRKGLADIGPKLSTAKEEIYFLEDVNYYQGIAEGYFLDITDIVTQPLTAYGETQSIEDKLYEDQVEFYKAPNGKYYGLPHSQSPTLLTYDADLFEENGLYFGADGKLGKKSTDALSNGPDGKPNTYDDGMPATYAQFFELCERMTKRGIAPMIWSGAYPFYSTDFSIGLRADFEGAEAGLAYSFEGTATHLVAFDENGKAMIDKDGNITYRDPVEITVENGYEVFTSAGYYYAYSFMETIYKNHYYSDYSFNEGVSHEGAQDYFLLANKDNDMEDIGMIVEGVYWVNEAKQTFKDMASYPNSSLQERNLKIMPMPKATEAQIGETPTFMDSLNHLAFISAYIDEEKEELAKTFLQYCETQKSLENFLLNTNLTRCYNVDYSKVYDSLSPYTKSLLDTFENARYFFPASSKEIFQKNYNEFSKYYDMGTPAKGRDPMWTIKDEGYTALDLFYAKKAQHTKENWLSKLN
;
A
#
# COMPACT_ATOMS: atom_id res chain seq x y z
N MET A 1 32.38 16.38 -38.65
CA MET A 1 31.22 17.27 -38.48
C MET A 1 30.21 16.64 -37.50
N LYS A 2 30.60 16.36 -36.26
CA LYS A 2 29.72 15.85 -35.18
C LYS A 2 30.20 16.29 -33.79
N LYS A 3 30.83 17.46 -33.67
CA LYS A 3 31.33 18.00 -32.39
C LYS A 3 30.83 19.40 -32.03
N ASP A 4 29.99 20.01 -32.85
CA ASP A 4 29.59 21.42 -32.66
C ASP A 4 28.10 21.60 -32.26
N LEU A 5 27.34 20.51 -32.06
CA LEU A 5 25.93 20.60 -31.66
C LEU A 5 25.69 20.53 -30.12
N LEU A 6 26.75 20.25 -29.35
CA LEU A 6 26.65 20.11 -27.88
C LEU A 6 27.04 21.38 -27.10
N LYS A 7 27.30 22.52 -27.79
CA LYS A 7 27.71 23.77 -27.13
C LYS A 7 26.65 24.88 -27.12
N VAL A 8 25.46 24.65 -27.62
CA VAL A 8 24.40 25.70 -27.68
C VAL A 8 23.34 25.56 -26.60
N ILE A 9 23.31 24.48 -25.83
CA ILE A 9 22.29 24.26 -24.78
C ILE A 9 22.73 24.67 -23.36
N SER A 10 23.98 25.08 -23.16
CA SER A 10 24.51 25.39 -21.82
C SER A 10 24.64 26.89 -21.49
N MET A 11 23.88 27.78 -22.14
CA MET A 11 24.02 29.23 -21.88
C MET A 11 22.69 29.99 -21.94
N LEU A 12 21.62 29.48 -21.31
CA LEU A 12 20.41 30.28 -21.11
C LEU A 12 19.64 29.79 -19.86
N CYS A 13 20.19 29.94 -18.68
CA CYS A 13 19.45 29.86 -17.42
C CYS A 13 20.19 30.60 -16.32
N VAL A 14 20.24 31.92 -16.40
CA VAL A 14 20.36 32.78 -15.20
C VAL A 14 19.63 34.09 -15.52
N LEU A 15 18.36 34.14 -15.20
CA LEU A 15 17.66 35.38 -14.85
C LEU A 15 16.54 35.01 -13.87
N THR A 16 16.84 35.21 -12.61
CA THR A 16 15.88 35.16 -11.51
C THR A 16 14.86 36.26 -11.68
N VAL A 17 13.62 35.87 -11.96
CA VAL A 17 12.45 36.74 -11.72
C VAL A 17 11.56 35.99 -10.74
N SER A 18 11.51 36.50 -9.51
CA SER A 18 10.56 36.11 -8.50
C SER A 18 9.14 36.50 -8.94
N ALA A 19 8.41 35.55 -9.52
CA ALA A 19 6.97 35.66 -9.71
C ALA A 19 6.31 34.55 -8.82
N PRO A 20 5.17 34.84 -8.20
CA PRO A 20 4.49 33.81 -7.39
C PRO A 20 4.08 32.67 -8.31
N MET A 21 4.51 31.43 -7.97
CA MET A 21 4.00 30.24 -8.64
C MET A 21 2.52 30.10 -8.30
N VAL A 22 1.69 30.47 -9.23
CA VAL A 22 0.34 29.95 -9.33
C VAL A 22 0.51 28.55 -9.91
N ALA A 23 0.28 27.53 -9.10
CA ALA A 23 0.21 26.16 -9.55
C ALA A 23 -0.99 26.01 -10.50
N CYS A 24 -0.74 26.02 -11.80
CA CYS A 24 -1.69 25.58 -12.80
C CYS A 24 -1.58 24.06 -12.93
N GLY A 25 -2.33 23.33 -12.09
CA GLY A 25 -2.77 21.98 -12.40
C GLY A 25 -3.89 22.08 -13.43
N GLY A 26 -3.60 21.69 -14.68
CA GLY A 26 -4.60 21.69 -15.73
C GLY A 26 -5.58 20.53 -15.57
N SER A 27 -6.77 20.82 -15.06
CA SER A 27 -7.99 20.07 -15.35
C SER A 27 -9.09 21.10 -15.58
N GLY A 28 -9.88 20.88 -16.63
CA GLY A 28 -10.85 21.82 -17.16
C GLY A 28 -11.71 22.49 -16.12
N ASP A 29 -11.69 23.79 -16.15
CA ASP A 29 -12.47 24.72 -15.36
C ASP A 29 -13.99 24.47 -15.56
N LYS A 30 -14.56 23.54 -14.76
CA LYS A 30 -16.01 23.58 -14.49
C LYS A 30 -16.15 24.62 -13.39
N GLY A 31 -16.56 25.82 -13.79
CA GLY A 31 -16.64 27.05 -13.00
C GLY A 31 -17.03 26.79 -11.54
N ASN A 32 -16.39 27.54 -10.62
CA ASN A 32 -16.71 27.55 -9.19
C ASN A 32 -18.22 27.66 -9.02
N ALA A 33 -18.89 26.56 -8.66
CA ALA A 33 -20.30 26.59 -8.33
C ALA A 33 -20.47 27.59 -7.17
N ALA A 34 -21.40 28.52 -7.30
CA ALA A 34 -21.67 29.45 -6.22
C ALA A 34 -22.29 28.67 -5.04
N VAL A 35 -22.03 29.11 -3.80
CA VAL A 35 -22.68 28.54 -2.61
C VAL A 35 -24.17 28.79 -2.70
N ASP A 36 -24.94 27.71 -2.77
CA ASP A 36 -26.42 27.74 -2.73
C ASP A 36 -26.87 27.75 -1.26
N LYS A 37 -27.22 28.92 -0.77
CA LYS A 37 -27.68 29.14 0.62
C LYS A 37 -29.02 28.47 0.95
N THR A 38 -29.74 27.96 -0.05
CA THR A 38 -30.98 27.21 0.17
C THR A 38 -30.74 25.74 0.53
N LYS A 39 -29.48 25.30 0.38
CA LYS A 39 -29.02 23.92 0.65
C LYS A 39 -28.12 23.86 1.87
N ALA A 40 -28.18 22.75 2.58
CA ALA A 40 -27.20 22.43 3.61
C ALA A 40 -25.81 22.30 2.99
N GLN A 41 -24.79 22.88 3.62
CA GLN A 41 -23.41 22.89 3.12
C GLN A 41 -22.57 21.89 3.90
N LEU A 42 -21.89 20.97 3.20
CA LEU A 42 -20.95 20.01 3.77
C LEU A 42 -19.58 20.17 3.12
N TYR A 43 -18.53 20.23 3.92
CA TYR A 43 -17.14 20.38 3.43
C TYR A 43 -16.34 19.14 3.79
N VAL A 44 -15.73 18.55 2.77
CA VAL A 44 -14.95 17.31 2.84
C VAL A 44 -13.51 17.62 2.49
N SER A 45 -12.58 17.18 3.31
CA SER A 45 -11.15 17.22 3.07
C SER A 45 -10.70 15.86 2.57
N ASN A 46 -9.99 15.80 1.45
CA ASN A 46 -9.51 14.54 0.89
C ASN A 46 -8.01 14.60 0.61
N TYR A 47 -7.27 13.58 1.03
CA TYR A 47 -5.88 13.44 0.65
C TYR A 47 -5.77 13.14 -0.86
N ASP A 48 -5.03 13.98 -1.57
CA ASP A 48 -4.93 13.98 -3.04
C ASP A 48 -3.63 13.33 -3.52
N GLY A 49 -3.14 12.32 -2.82
CA GLY A 49 -2.06 11.45 -3.24
C GLY A 49 -2.60 10.11 -3.75
N GLY A 50 -1.87 9.42 -4.61
CA GLY A 50 -2.18 8.07 -5.07
C GLY A 50 -3.61 7.86 -5.61
N ILE A 51 -4.61 7.90 -4.75
CA ILE A 51 -6.03 7.66 -5.09
C ILE A 51 -6.67 8.86 -5.81
N GLY A 52 -6.31 10.08 -5.42
CA GLY A 52 -6.92 11.30 -5.92
C GLY A 52 -8.30 11.59 -5.33
N SER A 53 -8.95 12.67 -5.84
CA SER A 53 -10.25 13.13 -5.36
C SER A 53 -11.39 12.90 -6.36
N ASP A 54 -11.12 12.29 -7.51
CA ASP A 54 -12.11 12.12 -8.60
C ASP A 54 -13.28 11.24 -8.17
N TRP A 55 -13.04 10.18 -7.40
CA TRP A 55 -14.05 9.27 -6.89
C TRP A 55 -15.11 9.97 -6.02
N LEU A 56 -14.70 10.99 -5.24
CA LEU A 56 -15.63 11.83 -4.46
C LEU A 56 -16.33 12.83 -5.38
N ARG A 57 -15.55 13.62 -6.10
CA ARG A 57 -16.03 14.78 -6.86
C ARG A 57 -16.98 14.40 -8.00
N ASP A 58 -16.62 13.36 -8.75
CA ASP A 58 -17.30 13.01 -9.98
C ASP A 58 -18.33 11.89 -9.81
N GLU A 59 -18.27 11.11 -8.70
CA GLU A 59 -19.15 9.96 -8.48
C GLU A 59 -19.98 10.05 -7.19
N VAL A 60 -19.35 10.07 -6.03
CA VAL A 60 -20.10 10.00 -4.75
C VAL A 60 -20.92 11.24 -4.51
N ILE A 61 -20.31 12.42 -4.64
CA ILE A 61 -20.99 13.71 -4.35
C ILE A 61 -22.21 13.95 -5.24
N PRO A 62 -22.13 13.80 -6.58
CA PRO A 62 -23.31 13.99 -7.43
C PRO A 62 -24.46 13.06 -7.06
N ARG A 63 -24.20 11.77 -6.83
CA ARG A 63 -25.23 10.79 -6.45
C ARG A 63 -25.84 11.09 -5.09
N PHE A 64 -25.03 11.46 -4.11
CA PHE A 64 -25.49 11.86 -2.78
C PHE A 64 -26.38 13.11 -2.85
N GLN A 65 -25.98 14.13 -3.59
CA GLN A 65 -26.75 15.34 -3.77
C GLN A 65 -28.09 15.09 -4.48
N GLU A 66 -28.13 14.16 -5.44
CA GLU A 66 -29.36 13.75 -6.12
C GLU A 66 -30.31 12.99 -5.18
N GLU A 67 -29.78 12.00 -4.46
CA GLU A 67 -30.56 11.16 -3.54
C GLU A 67 -31.20 11.97 -2.40
N PHE A 68 -30.47 12.95 -1.88
CA PHE A 68 -30.91 13.79 -0.78
C PHE A 68 -31.41 15.18 -1.20
N ALA A 69 -31.79 15.35 -2.48
CA ALA A 69 -32.24 16.66 -3.02
C ALA A 69 -33.43 17.29 -2.29
N GLU A 70 -34.31 16.46 -1.70
CA GLU A 70 -35.52 16.90 -1.00
C GLU A 70 -35.37 16.86 0.53
N LYS A 71 -34.28 16.32 1.06
CA LYS A 71 -34.04 16.16 2.51
C LYS A 71 -33.71 17.52 3.15
N GLU A 72 -34.34 17.82 4.26
CA GLU A 72 -33.97 18.91 5.15
C GLU A 72 -33.05 18.38 6.24
N PHE A 73 -31.73 18.63 6.10
CA PHE A 73 -30.72 18.30 7.11
C PHE A 73 -30.55 19.42 8.13
N ILE A 74 -30.63 20.67 7.67
CA ILE A 74 -30.49 21.87 8.48
C ILE A 74 -31.80 22.65 8.35
N PRO A 75 -32.42 23.09 9.45
CA PRO A 75 -33.69 23.80 9.41
C PRO A 75 -33.72 24.98 8.42
N GLY A 76 -34.72 24.99 7.53
CA GLY A 76 -34.86 26.00 6.49
C GLY A 76 -34.04 25.77 5.23
N THR A 77 -33.31 24.64 5.11
CA THR A 77 -32.62 24.23 3.88
C THR A 77 -33.36 23.09 3.19
N LYS A 78 -33.11 22.89 1.90
CA LYS A 78 -33.62 21.76 1.13
C LYS A 78 -32.56 21.20 0.21
N GLY A 79 -32.22 19.93 0.43
CA GLY A 79 -31.09 19.29 -0.25
C GLY A 79 -29.76 19.69 0.33
N VAL A 80 -28.70 19.23 -0.30
CA VAL A 80 -27.32 19.38 0.16
C VAL A 80 -26.40 19.84 -0.97
N GLN A 81 -25.36 20.58 -0.63
CA GLN A 81 -24.24 20.90 -1.50
C GLN A 81 -22.95 20.51 -0.80
N VAL A 82 -22.21 19.58 -1.41
CA VAL A 82 -20.98 19.03 -0.85
C VAL A 82 -19.78 19.60 -1.60
N TRP A 83 -18.78 20.00 -0.85
CA TRP A 83 -17.51 20.56 -1.35
C TRP A 83 -16.36 19.63 -0.99
N VAL A 84 -15.42 19.42 -1.90
CA VAL A 84 -14.22 18.67 -1.61
C VAL A 84 -12.99 19.58 -1.75
N THR A 85 -12.14 19.56 -0.73
CA THR A 85 -10.84 20.26 -0.68
C THR A 85 -9.73 19.23 -0.77
N PRO A 86 -9.02 19.13 -1.92
CA PRO A 86 -7.86 18.24 -2.03
C PRO A 86 -6.65 18.82 -1.29
N HIS A 87 -5.85 17.95 -0.67
CA HIS A 87 -4.60 18.34 -0.02
C HIS A 87 -3.64 17.15 0.12
N ARG A 88 -2.39 17.41 0.55
CA ARG A 88 -1.37 16.39 0.82
C ARG A 88 -0.78 16.57 2.24
N LYS A 89 -1.64 16.53 3.26
CA LYS A 89 -1.28 16.72 4.67
C LYS A 89 -1.84 15.60 5.51
N GLY A 90 -1.03 15.06 6.40
CA GLY A 90 -1.47 14.07 7.39
C GLY A 90 -2.08 14.71 8.65
N LEU A 91 -2.50 13.86 9.59
CA LEU A 91 -3.15 14.29 10.84
C LEU A 91 -2.28 15.23 11.69
N ALA A 92 -0.97 15.05 11.70
CA ALA A 92 -0.04 15.89 12.45
C ALA A 92 -0.12 17.39 12.07
N ASP A 93 -0.41 17.67 10.79
CA ASP A 93 -0.54 19.04 10.27
C ASP A 93 -1.97 19.59 10.42
N ILE A 94 -2.98 18.72 10.33
CA ILE A 94 -4.40 19.07 10.30
C ILE A 94 -5.00 19.10 11.70
N GLY A 95 -4.69 18.11 12.55
CA GLY A 95 -5.27 17.94 13.87
C GLY A 95 -5.30 19.21 14.73
N PRO A 96 -4.19 19.93 14.90
CA PRO A 96 -4.16 21.17 15.68
C PRO A 96 -5.05 22.31 15.13
N LYS A 97 -5.53 22.18 13.91
CA LYS A 97 -6.33 23.20 13.20
C LYS A 97 -7.80 22.83 13.09
N LEU A 98 -8.20 21.60 13.45
CA LEU A 98 -9.56 21.10 13.31
C LEU A 98 -10.61 22.01 13.95
N SER A 99 -10.32 22.59 15.11
CA SER A 99 -11.24 23.51 15.81
C SER A 99 -11.57 24.80 15.06
N THR A 100 -10.79 25.14 14.03
CA THR A 100 -10.97 26.34 13.20
C THR A 100 -11.12 26.03 11.73
N ALA A 101 -11.05 24.75 11.37
CA ALA A 101 -11.22 24.29 10.00
C ALA A 101 -12.69 24.39 9.58
N LYS A 102 -12.90 24.48 8.28
CA LYS A 102 -14.23 24.54 7.68
C LYS A 102 -14.75 23.15 7.33
N GLU A 103 -13.83 22.23 7.09
CA GLU A 103 -14.11 20.87 6.70
C GLU A 103 -14.63 20.07 7.90
N GLU A 104 -15.70 19.31 7.69
CA GLU A 104 -16.32 18.44 8.68
C GLU A 104 -15.86 16.99 8.58
N ILE A 105 -15.59 16.51 7.35
CA ILE A 105 -15.18 15.13 7.07
C ILE A 105 -13.78 15.11 6.47
N TYR A 106 -13.00 14.12 6.87
CA TYR A 106 -11.62 13.96 6.44
C TYR A 106 -11.38 12.55 5.94
N PHE A 107 -10.82 12.42 4.74
CA PHE A 107 -10.19 11.22 4.20
C PHE A 107 -8.70 11.48 4.15
N LEU A 108 -7.92 10.84 5.03
CA LEU A 108 -6.51 11.14 5.23
C LEU A 108 -5.65 9.89 5.17
N GLU A 109 -4.40 10.09 4.78
CA GLU A 109 -3.27 9.19 5.03
C GLU A 109 -2.47 9.67 6.25
N ASP A 110 -1.57 8.82 6.77
CA ASP A 110 -0.72 9.09 7.92
C ASP A 110 -1.50 9.52 9.18
N VAL A 111 -2.60 8.83 9.46
CA VAL A 111 -3.41 9.07 10.65
C VAL A 111 -3.02 8.14 11.78
N ASN A 112 -2.52 8.71 12.87
CA ASN A 112 -2.44 7.99 14.13
C ASN A 112 -3.83 7.97 14.80
N TYR A 113 -4.56 6.87 14.64
CA TYR A 113 -5.93 6.73 15.12
C TYR A 113 -6.08 6.95 16.62
N TYR A 114 -5.26 6.26 17.42
CA TYR A 114 -5.36 6.35 18.88
C TYR A 114 -4.87 7.67 19.43
N GLN A 115 -3.89 8.31 18.81
CA GLN A 115 -3.51 9.67 19.18
C GLN A 115 -4.65 10.65 18.86
N GLY A 116 -5.28 10.52 17.70
CA GLY A 116 -6.43 11.37 17.34
C GLY A 116 -7.59 11.24 18.31
N ILE A 117 -7.86 10.02 18.81
CA ILE A 117 -8.87 9.78 19.88
C ILE A 117 -8.43 10.47 21.17
N ALA A 118 -7.18 10.29 21.60
CA ALA A 118 -6.67 10.88 22.86
C ALA A 118 -6.69 12.41 22.84
N GLU A 119 -6.42 13.03 21.69
CA GLU A 119 -6.48 14.48 21.48
C GLU A 119 -7.92 15.00 21.28
N GLY A 120 -8.91 14.10 21.17
CA GLY A 120 -10.32 14.47 20.98
C GLY A 120 -10.63 15.05 19.60
N TYR A 121 -9.92 14.63 18.56
CA TYR A 121 -10.10 15.14 17.21
C TYR A 121 -11.30 14.54 16.48
N PHE A 122 -11.74 13.34 16.86
CA PHE A 122 -12.69 12.54 16.11
C PHE A 122 -14.04 12.46 16.80
N LEU A 123 -15.11 12.65 16.04
CA LEU A 123 -16.48 12.43 16.49
C LEU A 123 -16.76 10.93 16.71
N ASP A 124 -17.56 10.62 17.72
CA ASP A 124 -18.12 9.28 17.90
C ASP A 124 -19.10 8.95 16.77
N ILE A 125 -18.78 7.92 15.98
CA ILE A 125 -19.57 7.46 14.84
C ILE A 125 -20.15 6.05 15.05
N THR A 126 -20.15 5.56 16.29
CA THR A 126 -20.60 4.20 16.64
C THR A 126 -21.98 3.87 16.11
N ASP A 127 -22.88 4.84 16.18
CA ASP A 127 -24.28 4.71 15.72
C ASP A 127 -24.39 4.35 14.24
N ILE A 128 -23.60 4.99 13.37
CA ILE A 128 -23.61 4.70 11.93
C ILE A 128 -22.80 3.48 11.54
N VAL A 129 -21.84 3.05 12.38
CA VAL A 129 -20.98 1.89 12.10
C VAL A 129 -21.68 0.58 12.45
N THR A 130 -22.41 0.53 13.57
CA THR A 130 -22.99 -0.70 14.12
C THR A 130 -24.43 -0.97 13.67
N GLN A 131 -25.10 -0.01 13.04
CA GLN A 131 -26.46 -0.21 12.55
C GLN A 131 -26.47 -0.71 11.11
N PRO A 132 -27.38 -1.67 10.77
CA PRO A 132 -27.54 -2.10 9.38
C PRO A 132 -27.91 -0.95 8.45
N LEU A 133 -27.37 -0.98 7.23
CA LEU A 133 -27.55 0.05 6.20
C LEU A 133 -28.93 -0.07 5.50
N THR A 134 -29.99 -0.27 6.28
CA THR A 134 -31.35 -0.55 5.78
C THR A 134 -31.93 0.57 4.92
N ALA A 135 -31.55 1.82 5.17
CA ALA A 135 -31.93 2.97 4.34
C ALA A 135 -31.45 2.83 2.89
N TYR A 136 -30.40 2.06 2.67
CA TYR A 136 -29.78 1.79 1.35
C TYR A 136 -30.11 0.36 0.84
N GLY A 137 -31.03 -0.35 1.50
CA GLY A 137 -31.45 -1.70 1.10
C GLY A 137 -30.47 -2.81 1.51
N GLU A 138 -29.52 -2.54 2.40
CA GLU A 138 -28.54 -3.49 2.89
C GLU A 138 -28.91 -4.00 4.29
N THR A 139 -28.63 -5.27 4.55
CA THR A 139 -28.84 -5.91 5.85
C THR A 139 -27.61 -5.89 6.75
N GLN A 140 -26.44 -5.65 6.17
CA GLN A 140 -25.17 -5.54 6.88
C GLN A 140 -24.98 -4.11 7.42
N SER A 141 -24.30 -4.02 8.55
CA SER A 141 -23.72 -2.78 9.06
C SER A 141 -22.34 -2.52 8.42
N ILE A 142 -21.74 -1.37 8.69
CA ILE A 142 -20.36 -1.12 8.30
C ILE A 142 -19.41 -2.06 9.08
N GLU A 143 -19.69 -2.31 10.38
CA GLU A 143 -18.92 -3.25 11.21
C GLU A 143 -18.89 -4.65 10.58
N ASP A 144 -20.03 -5.14 10.04
CA ASP A 144 -20.10 -6.46 9.38
C ASP A 144 -19.27 -6.56 8.09
N LYS A 145 -18.89 -5.44 7.50
CA LYS A 145 -18.03 -5.37 6.31
C LYS A 145 -16.54 -5.28 6.64
N LEU A 146 -16.17 -5.00 7.88
CA LEU A 146 -14.77 -4.97 8.29
C LEU A 146 -14.20 -6.39 8.39
N TYR A 147 -12.89 -6.53 8.20
CA TYR A 147 -12.19 -7.75 8.59
C TYR A 147 -12.12 -7.84 10.12
N GLU A 148 -12.06 -9.06 10.67
CA GLU A 148 -12.07 -9.29 12.12
C GLU A 148 -10.96 -8.48 12.85
N ASP A 149 -9.73 -8.52 12.32
CA ASP A 149 -8.58 -7.79 12.86
C ASP A 149 -8.79 -6.26 12.83
N GLN A 150 -9.53 -5.77 11.81
CA GLN A 150 -9.88 -4.35 11.74
C GLN A 150 -10.93 -3.95 12.78
N VAL A 151 -11.93 -4.80 13.04
CA VAL A 151 -12.90 -4.56 14.10
C VAL A 151 -12.17 -4.38 15.43
N GLU A 152 -11.20 -5.26 15.72
CA GLU A 152 -10.40 -5.17 16.94
C GLU A 152 -9.60 -3.86 17.02
N PHE A 153 -9.07 -3.38 15.88
CA PHE A 153 -8.33 -2.13 15.82
C PHE A 153 -9.26 -0.90 15.92
N TYR A 154 -10.33 -0.82 15.11
CA TYR A 154 -11.18 0.38 15.03
C TYR A 154 -12.15 0.52 16.19
N LYS A 155 -12.53 -0.57 16.85
CA LYS A 155 -13.32 -0.53 18.07
C LYS A 155 -12.41 -0.15 19.24
N ALA A 156 -12.43 1.13 19.60
CA ALA A 156 -11.61 1.65 20.67
C ALA A 156 -11.90 0.96 22.02
N PRO A 157 -11.00 1.00 23.03
CA PRO A 157 -11.19 0.32 24.31
C PRO A 157 -12.48 0.68 25.07
N ASN A 158 -13.06 1.84 24.77
CA ASN A 158 -14.36 2.26 25.31
C ASN A 158 -15.57 1.69 24.53
N GLY A 159 -15.34 0.81 23.56
CA GLY A 159 -16.37 0.16 22.73
C GLY A 159 -16.90 1.03 21.59
N LYS A 160 -16.29 2.18 21.31
CA LYS A 160 -16.75 3.14 20.32
C LYS A 160 -15.90 3.13 19.06
N TYR A 161 -16.52 3.60 17.95
CA TYR A 161 -15.85 3.84 16.68
C TYR A 161 -15.69 5.34 16.44
N TYR A 162 -14.51 5.75 15.96
CA TYR A 162 -14.16 7.15 15.71
C TYR A 162 -13.64 7.40 14.29
N GLY A 163 -13.46 6.34 13.50
CA GLY A 163 -12.99 6.38 12.14
C GLY A 163 -13.25 5.08 11.43
N LEU A 164 -13.08 5.10 10.11
CA LEU A 164 -13.27 3.97 9.21
C LEU A 164 -12.08 3.82 8.28
N PRO A 165 -11.76 2.61 7.78
CA PRO A 165 -10.71 2.46 6.78
C PRO A 165 -11.04 3.25 5.52
N HIS A 166 -10.00 3.86 4.91
CA HIS A 166 -10.18 4.61 3.67
C HIS A 166 -9.71 3.82 2.45
N SER A 167 -8.54 3.20 2.51
CA SER A 167 -7.98 2.43 1.40
C SER A 167 -6.99 1.38 1.87
N GLN A 168 -6.79 0.34 1.05
CA GLN A 168 -5.67 -0.58 1.15
C GLN A 168 -4.56 -0.14 0.20
N SER A 169 -3.32 -0.15 0.68
CA SER A 169 -2.19 0.35 -0.10
C SER A 169 -0.88 -0.42 0.11
N PRO A 170 -0.87 -1.77 0.15
CA PRO A 170 0.38 -2.49 0.24
C PRO A 170 1.26 -2.21 -0.97
N THR A 171 2.57 -2.27 -0.77
CA THR A 171 3.55 -2.22 -1.85
C THR A 171 3.78 -3.62 -2.38
N LEU A 172 3.51 -3.82 -3.66
CA LEU A 172 3.59 -5.12 -4.35
C LEU A 172 4.40 -5.00 -5.64
N LEU A 173 4.58 -6.15 -6.31
CA LEU A 173 5.12 -6.21 -7.66
C LEU A 173 3.97 -6.26 -8.67
N THR A 174 4.01 -5.36 -9.66
CA THR A 174 3.19 -5.47 -10.87
C THR A 174 4.05 -5.96 -12.02
N TYR A 175 3.57 -6.90 -12.81
CA TYR A 175 4.26 -7.41 -14.00
C TYR A 175 3.46 -7.21 -15.28
N ASP A 176 4.15 -7.13 -16.42
CA ASP A 176 3.53 -7.10 -17.75
C ASP A 176 3.36 -8.54 -18.26
N ALA A 177 2.13 -9.05 -18.21
CA ALA A 177 1.81 -10.43 -18.58
C ALA A 177 1.96 -10.71 -20.09
N ASP A 178 1.87 -9.68 -20.94
CA ASP A 178 2.14 -9.84 -22.38
C ASP A 178 3.63 -10.02 -22.63
N LEU A 179 4.50 -9.22 -21.97
CA LEU A 179 5.93 -9.41 -22.01
C LEU A 179 6.35 -10.80 -21.47
N PHE A 180 5.69 -11.25 -20.40
CA PHE A 180 5.91 -12.60 -19.84
C PHE A 180 5.56 -13.69 -20.85
N GLU A 181 4.41 -13.60 -21.53
CA GLU A 181 4.00 -14.55 -22.55
C GLU A 181 4.95 -14.54 -23.75
N GLU A 182 5.27 -13.37 -24.28
CA GLU A 182 6.16 -13.22 -25.42
C GLU A 182 7.55 -13.85 -25.16
N ASN A 183 8.04 -13.69 -23.94
CA ASN A 183 9.37 -14.14 -23.53
C ASN A 183 9.40 -15.51 -22.84
N GLY A 184 8.25 -16.21 -22.69
CA GLY A 184 8.20 -17.50 -22.04
C GLY A 184 8.73 -17.46 -20.61
N LEU A 185 8.10 -16.62 -19.77
CA LEU A 185 8.48 -16.33 -18.39
C LEU A 185 7.52 -16.93 -17.35
N TYR A 186 6.69 -17.90 -17.76
CA TYR A 186 5.82 -18.66 -16.86
C TYR A 186 6.46 -20.00 -16.52
N PHE A 187 6.32 -20.46 -15.29
CA PHE A 187 6.75 -21.79 -14.89
C PHE A 187 5.74 -22.85 -15.34
N GLY A 188 6.22 -23.82 -16.09
CA GLY A 188 5.44 -25.01 -16.44
C GLY A 188 5.36 -26.02 -15.28
N ALA A 189 4.47 -27.00 -15.42
CA ALA A 189 4.34 -28.11 -14.47
C ALA A 189 5.62 -28.96 -14.35
N ASP A 190 6.53 -28.86 -15.33
CA ASP A 190 7.86 -29.52 -15.29
C ASP A 190 8.93 -28.64 -14.57
N GLY A 191 8.53 -27.53 -14.00
CA GLY A 191 9.40 -26.58 -13.29
C GLY A 191 10.26 -25.69 -14.19
N LYS A 192 10.05 -25.71 -15.53
CA LYS A 192 10.82 -24.88 -16.46
C LYS A 192 10.04 -23.67 -16.92
N LEU A 193 10.76 -22.62 -17.26
CA LEU A 193 10.21 -21.40 -17.82
C LEU A 193 9.79 -21.61 -19.28
N GLY A 194 8.54 -21.25 -19.61
CA GLY A 194 7.89 -21.38 -20.91
C GLY A 194 6.74 -20.39 -21.11
N LYS A 195 5.90 -20.66 -22.10
CA LYS A 195 4.73 -19.83 -22.41
C LYS A 195 3.47 -20.39 -21.78
N LYS A 196 2.67 -19.51 -21.18
CA LYS A 196 1.37 -19.85 -20.59
C LYS A 196 0.42 -20.48 -21.63
N SER A 197 0.44 -19.98 -22.86
CA SER A 197 -0.44 -20.42 -23.93
C SER A 197 -0.18 -21.84 -24.44
N THR A 198 1.02 -22.41 -24.19
CA THR A 198 1.43 -23.70 -24.76
C THR A 198 1.73 -24.78 -23.72
N ASP A 199 1.96 -24.41 -22.48
CA ASP A 199 2.44 -25.31 -21.46
C ASP A 199 1.42 -25.47 -20.32
N ALA A 200 1.37 -26.66 -19.70
CA ALA A 200 0.69 -26.81 -18.42
C ALA A 200 1.46 -26.05 -17.36
N LEU A 201 0.79 -25.21 -16.60
CA LEU A 201 1.40 -24.33 -15.60
C LEU A 201 1.75 -25.06 -14.30
N SER A 202 2.75 -24.55 -13.58
CA SER A 202 2.98 -24.89 -12.19
C SER A 202 1.86 -24.31 -11.31
N ASN A 203 1.71 -24.85 -10.11
CA ASN A 203 0.65 -24.43 -9.17
C ASN A 203 0.95 -23.13 -8.41
N GLY A 204 2.04 -22.43 -8.73
CA GLY A 204 2.41 -21.19 -8.05
C GLY A 204 2.68 -21.32 -6.54
N PRO A 205 2.71 -20.19 -5.82
CA PRO A 205 2.96 -20.16 -4.38
C PRO A 205 1.89 -20.82 -3.52
N ASP A 206 0.61 -20.83 -3.94
CA ASP A 206 -0.48 -21.45 -3.17
C ASP A 206 -0.52 -22.98 -3.28
N GLY A 207 0.28 -23.55 -4.19
CA GLY A 207 0.41 -25.00 -4.42
C GLY A 207 -0.82 -25.67 -5.00
N LYS A 208 -1.85 -24.92 -5.44
CA LYS A 208 -3.13 -25.44 -5.95
C LYS A 208 -3.24 -25.21 -7.46
N PRO A 209 -3.77 -26.16 -8.23
CA PRO A 209 -3.98 -25.97 -9.66
C PRO A 209 -5.22 -25.13 -9.96
N ASN A 210 -5.19 -24.41 -11.08
CA ASN A 210 -6.27 -23.57 -11.61
C ASN A 210 -6.62 -22.40 -10.67
N THR A 211 -5.60 -21.77 -10.13
CA THR A 211 -5.72 -20.58 -9.28
C THR A 211 -5.12 -19.35 -9.96
N TYR A 212 -5.22 -18.21 -9.29
CA TYR A 212 -4.78 -16.91 -9.82
C TYR A 212 -3.25 -16.82 -10.01
N ASP A 213 -2.48 -17.62 -9.29
CA ASP A 213 -1.02 -17.62 -9.24
C ASP A 213 -0.35 -18.74 -10.04
N ASP A 214 -1.13 -19.53 -10.80
CA ASP A 214 -0.59 -20.57 -11.68
C ASP A 214 0.48 -20.04 -12.63
N GLY A 215 1.62 -20.72 -12.66
CA GLY A 215 2.76 -20.36 -13.50
C GLY A 215 3.65 -19.27 -12.93
N MET A 216 3.33 -18.73 -11.76
CA MET A 216 4.18 -17.77 -11.08
C MET A 216 5.27 -18.47 -10.25
N PRO A 217 6.39 -17.76 -9.93
CA PRO A 217 7.46 -18.35 -9.12
C PRO A 217 6.93 -18.70 -7.73
N ALA A 218 6.96 -19.99 -7.38
CA ALA A 218 6.49 -20.47 -6.09
C ALA A 218 7.43 -20.09 -4.93
N THR A 219 8.74 -19.94 -5.22
CA THR A 219 9.77 -19.65 -4.20
C THR A 219 10.71 -18.54 -4.63
N TYR A 220 11.49 -17.99 -3.67
CA TYR A 220 12.57 -17.05 -3.97
C TYR A 220 13.57 -17.62 -5.00
N ALA A 221 13.88 -18.91 -4.90
CA ALA A 221 14.78 -19.55 -5.86
C ALA A 221 14.23 -19.49 -7.30
N GLN A 222 12.95 -19.80 -7.49
CA GLN A 222 12.28 -19.65 -8.78
C GLN A 222 12.17 -18.20 -9.22
N PHE A 223 11.90 -17.28 -8.30
CA PHE A 223 11.88 -15.86 -8.61
C PHE A 223 13.21 -15.36 -9.14
N PHE A 224 14.32 -15.79 -8.55
CA PHE A 224 15.65 -15.45 -9.03
C PHE A 224 15.99 -16.12 -10.39
N GLU A 225 15.51 -17.35 -10.63
CA GLU A 225 15.59 -18.00 -11.94
C GLU A 225 14.85 -17.21 -13.01
N LEU A 226 13.66 -16.70 -12.68
CA LEU A 226 12.86 -15.81 -13.53
C LEU A 226 13.66 -14.52 -13.85
N CYS A 227 14.22 -13.86 -12.83
CA CYS A 227 15.05 -12.66 -13.01
C CYS A 227 16.28 -12.94 -13.88
N GLU A 228 16.97 -14.06 -13.66
CA GLU A 228 18.11 -14.47 -14.49
C GLU A 228 17.71 -14.70 -15.96
N ARG A 229 16.54 -15.29 -16.20
CA ARG A 229 16.00 -15.46 -17.54
C ARG A 229 15.71 -14.13 -18.22
N MET A 230 15.13 -13.17 -17.51
CA MET A 230 14.90 -11.81 -18.03
C MET A 230 16.21 -11.13 -18.39
N THR A 231 17.16 -11.10 -17.48
CA THR A 231 18.50 -10.49 -17.72
C THR A 231 19.20 -11.09 -18.93
N LYS A 232 19.15 -12.42 -19.11
CA LYS A 232 19.72 -13.10 -20.29
C LYS A 232 19.02 -12.72 -21.60
N ARG A 233 17.84 -12.13 -21.54
CA ARG A 233 17.07 -11.64 -22.70
C ARG A 233 17.17 -10.13 -22.89
N GLY A 234 17.97 -9.45 -22.06
CA GLY A 234 18.12 -7.99 -22.10
C GLY A 234 16.92 -7.24 -21.50
N ILE A 235 16.17 -7.90 -20.63
CA ILE A 235 15.03 -7.32 -19.90
C ILE A 235 15.49 -7.04 -18.47
N ALA A 236 15.36 -5.80 -18.00
CA ALA A 236 15.54 -5.48 -16.58
C ALA A 236 14.43 -6.13 -15.76
N PRO A 237 14.74 -7.00 -14.78
CA PRO A 237 13.70 -7.69 -14.03
C PRO A 237 12.76 -6.77 -13.28
N MET A 238 13.28 -5.74 -12.60
CA MET A 238 12.47 -4.84 -11.76
C MET A 238 12.90 -3.39 -11.87
N ILE A 239 11.96 -2.49 -11.59
CA ILE A 239 12.21 -1.07 -11.34
C ILE A 239 11.48 -0.61 -10.09
N TRP A 240 12.06 0.36 -9.38
CA TRP A 240 11.43 1.15 -8.30
C TRP A 240 11.97 2.57 -8.33
N SER A 241 11.35 3.49 -7.57
CA SER A 241 11.80 4.88 -7.48
C SER A 241 13.15 5.01 -6.77
N GLY A 242 14.14 5.59 -7.41
CA GLY A 242 15.42 5.92 -6.79
C GLY A 242 15.35 7.12 -5.86
N ALA A 243 14.42 8.06 -6.11
CA ALA A 243 14.19 9.22 -5.27
C ALA A 243 13.47 8.86 -3.96
N TYR A 244 12.64 7.81 -3.99
CA TYR A 244 11.80 7.38 -2.85
C TYR A 244 12.09 5.91 -2.51
N PRO A 245 13.22 5.63 -1.84
CA PRO A 245 13.64 4.24 -1.55
C PRO A 245 12.69 3.48 -0.63
N PHE A 246 11.76 4.14 0.03
CA PHE A 246 10.77 3.48 0.89
C PHE A 246 9.92 2.43 0.15
N TYR A 247 9.71 2.54 -1.16
CA TYR A 247 9.00 1.50 -1.92
C TYR A 247 9.69 0.14 -1.85
N SER A 248 11.03 0.10 -1.97
CA SER A 248 11.77 -1.14 -1.80
C SER A 248 11.79 -1.62 -0.35
N THR A 249 11.80 -0.70 0.62
CA THR A 249 11.65 -1.02 2.04
C THR A 249 10.30 -1.66 2.33
N ASP A 250 9.20 -1.04 1.87
CA ASP A 250 7.85 -1.52 2.09
C ASP A 250 7.61 -2.88 1.42
N PHE A 251 8.17 -3.09 0.23
CA PHE A 251 8.17 -4.41 -0.40
C PHE A 251 8.88 -5.46 0.46
N SER A 252 10.02 -5.12 1.06
CA SER A 252 10.74 -6.04 1.96
C SER A 252 9.98 -6.32 3.26
N ILE A 253 9.17 -5.37 3.75
CA ILE A 253 8.23 -5.60 4.85
C ILE A 253 7.18 -6.64 4.44
N GLY A 254 6.66 -6.55 3.22
CA GLY A 254 5.74 -7.55 2.65
C GLY A 254 6.33 -8.94 2.60
N LEU A 255 7.58 -9.08 2.11
CA LEU A 255 8.30 -10.37 2.08
C LEU A 255 8.44 -10.98 3.49
N ARG A 256 8.76 -10.16 4.49
CA ARG A 256 8.85 -10.60 5.87
C ARG A 256 7.49 -11.02 6.42
N ALA A 257 6.45 -10.23 6.20
CA ALA A 257 5.11 -10.53 6.66
C ALA A 257 4.58 -11.85 6.07
N ASP A 258 4.82 -12.08 4.77
CA ASP A 258 4.44 -13.33 4.11
C ASP A 258 5.19 -14.55 4.71
N PHE A 259 6.49 -14.40 5.00
CA PHE A 259 7.26 -15.45 5.65
C PHE A 259 6.73 -15.80 7.05
N GLU A 260 6.39 -14.78 7.84
CA GLU A 260 5.98 -14.97 9.24
C GLU A 260 4.52 -15.43 9.37
N GLY A 261 3.66 -15.06 8.41
CA GLY A 261 2.23 -15.33 8.44
C GLY A 261 1.46 -14.42 9.42
N ALA A 262 0.15 -14.36 9.28
CA ALA A 262 -0.69 -13.44 10.06
C ALA A 262 -0.67 -13.71 11.57
N GLU A 263 -0.59 -14.98 11.98
CA GLU A 263 -0.56 -15.33 13.41
C GLU A 263 0.74 -14.88 14.09
N ALA A 264 1.89 -15.04 13.42
CA ALA A 264 3.14 -14.51 13.91
C ALA A 264 3.17 -12.96 13.88
N GLY A 265 2.39 -12.35 13.00
CA GLY A 265 2.17 -10.90 12.96
C GLY A 265 1.64 -10.33 14.27
N LEU A 266 0.84 -11.10 15.03
CA LEU A 266 0.37 -10.71 16.36
C LEU A 266 1.52 -10.43 17.34
N ALA A 267 2.67 -11.07 17.16
CA ALA A 267 3.86 -10.81 17.96
C ALA A 267 4.33 -9.35 17.86
N TYR A 268 4.09 -8.71 16.73
CA TYR A 268 4.38 -7.27 16.55
C TYR A 268 3.38 -6.35 17.25
N SER A 269 2.25 -6.90 17.68
CA SER A 269 1.27 -6.23 18.55
C SER A 269 1.44 -6.63 20.02
N PHE A 270 2.55 -7.27 20.38
CA PHE A 270 2.86 -7.80 21.73
C PHE A 270 1.87 -8.85 22.22
N GLU A 271 1.44 -9.70 21.30
CA GLU A 271 0.54 -10.85 21.52
C GLU A 271 1.05 -12.08 20.77
N GLY A 272 0.47 -13.23 21.11
CA GLY A 272 0.79 -14.47 20.41
C GLY A 272 2.20 -14.98 20.64
N THR A 273 2.62 -15.90 19.78
CA THR A 273 3.86 -16.65 19.93
C THR A 273 4.73 -16.51 18.68
N ALA A 274 5.94 -16.00 18.85
CA ALA A 274 6.93 -15.99 17.78
C ALA A 274 7.57 -17.37 17.63
N THR A 275 7.42 -17.99 16.47
CA THR A 275 7.81 -19.38 16.19
C THR A 275 9.08 -19.51 15.34
N HIS A 276 9.41 -18.51 14.55
CA HIS A 276 10.53 -18.53 13.60
C HIS A 276 11.73 -17.71 14.07
N LEU A 277 12.02 -17.73 15.38
CA LEU A 277 13.15 -17.00 15.93
C LEU A 277 14.46 -17.76 15.69
N VAL A 278 15.46 -17.06 15.16
CA VAL A 278 16.79 -17.62 14.86
C VAL A 278 17.49 -18.02 16.16
N ALA A 279 18.06 -19.25 16.19
CA ALA A 279 18.94 -19.67 17.27
C ALA A 279 20.34 -19.03 17.10
N PHE A 280 20.99 -18.75 18.23
CA PHE A 280 22.36 -18.21 18.28
C PHE A 280 23.28 -19.19 19.02
N ASP A 281 24.53 -19.29 18.57
CA ASP A 281 25.56 -20.05 19.29
C ASP A 281 26.05 -19.29 20.55
N GLU A 282 26.98 -19.90 21.27
CA GLU A 282 27.57 -19.33 22.50
C GLU A 282 28.30 -17.99 22.29
N ASN A 283 28.68 -17.68 21.04
CA ASN A 283 29.31 -16.44 20.66
C ASN A 283 28.32 -15.39 20.14
N GLY A 284 27.01 -15.70 20.16
CA GLY A 284 25.95 -14.84 19.64
C GLY A 284 25.85 -14.82 18.11
N LYS A 285 26.46 -15.80 17.41
CA LYS A 285 26.37 -15.96 15.97
C LYS A 285 25.10 -16.72 15.60
N ALA A 286 24.36 -16.21 14.62
CA ALA A 286 23.16 -16.87 14.12
C ALA A 286 23.48 -18.24 13.52
N MET A 287 22.71 -19.24 13.87
CA MET A 287 22.87 -20.61 13.38
C MET A 287 22.19 -20.75 12.02
N ILE A 288 22.86 -20.23 11.00
CA ILE A 288 22.47 -20.29 9.59
C ILE A 288 23.58 -21.01 8.86
N ASP A 289 23.26 -22.11 8.15
CA ASP A 289 24.25 -22.87 7.42
C ASP A 289 24.63 -22.21 6.09
N LYS A 290 25.60 -22.81 5.37
CA LYS A 290 26.10 -22.30 4.08
C LYS A 290 25.04 -22.28 2.96
N ASP A 291 23.98 -23.06 3.12
CA ASP A 291 22.88 -23.17 2.16
C ASP A 291 21.69 -22.25 2.54
N GLY A 292 21.87 -21.45 3.62
CA GLY A 292 20.85 -20.50 4.11
C GLY A 292 19.80 -21.13 5.03
N ASN A 293 19.94 -22.41 5.41
CA ASN A 293 18.99 -23.04 6.32
C ASN A 293 19.22 -22.52 7.75
N ILE A 294 18.12 -22.17 8.40
CA ILE A 294 18.10 -21.55 9.72
C ILE A 294 17.75 -22.60 10.77
N THR A 295 18.53 -22.62 11.87
CA THR A 295 18.12 -23.32 13.09
C THR A 295 17.26 -22.38 13.91
N TYR A 296 16.04 -22.81 14.24
CA TYR A 296 15.13 -22.05 15.09
C TYR A 296 15.35 -22.42 16.56
N ARG A 297 15.17 -21.45 17.45
CA ARG A 297 15.05 -21.69 18.87
C ARG A 297 13.59 -22.02 19.25
N ASP A 298 13.37 -22.40 20.49
CA ASP A 298 12.03 -22.66 21.00
C ASP A 298 11.11 -21.44 20.81
N PRO A 299 9.82 -21.63 20.49
CA PRO A 299 8.84 -20.57 20.41
C PRO A 299 8.77 -19.73 21.68
N VAL A 300 8.56 -18.42 21.53
CA VAL A 300 8.49 -17.46 22.64
C VAL A 300 7.15 -16.74 22.62
N GLU A 301 6.42 -16.80 23.73
CA GLU A 301 5.24 -15.95 23.93
C GLU A 301 5.70 -14.50 24.05
N ILE A 302 5.15 -13.64 23.19
CA ILE A 302 5.54 -12.23 23.12
C ILE A 302 4.62 -11.39 23.98
N THR A 303 5.24 -10.55 24.79
CA THR A 303 4.60 -9.55 25.66
C THR A 303 5.24 -8.19 25.44
N VAL A 304 4.68 -7.16 26.06
CA VAL A 304 5.27 -5.82 26.02
C VAL A 304 6.73 -5.80 26.53
N GLU A 305 7.05 -6.61 27.56
CA GLU A 305 8.37 -6.61 28.19
C GLU A 305 9.45 -7.31 27.37
N ASN A 306 9.07 -8.28 26.53
CA ASN A 306 10.00 -9.05 25.69
C ASN A 306 9.82 -8.82 24.19
N GLY A 307 9.09 -7.81 23.78
CA GLY A 307 8.82 -7.51 22.38
C GLY A 307 10.07 -7.35 21.49
N TYR A 308 11.26 -7.09 22.08
CA TYR A 308 12.53 -7.08 21.34
C TYR A 308 12.90 -8.44 20.72
N GLU A 309 12.30 -9.53 21.18
CA GLU A 309 12.60 -10.89 20.68
C GLU A 309 12.22 -11.06 19.22
N VAL A 310 11.18 -10.38 18.73
CA VAL A 310 10.71 -10.47 17.32
C VAL A 310 11.77 -10.00 16.31
N PHE A 311 12.72 -9.15 16.73
CA PHE A 311 13.82 -8.69 15.86
C PHE A 311 14.89 -9.77 15.61
N THR A 312 14.70 -10.94 16.16
CA THR A 312 15.48 -12.14 15.85
C THR A 312 14.70 -13.12 14.96
N SER A 313 13.56 -12.71 14.40
CA SER A 313 12.80 -13.53 13.46
C SER A 313 13.59 -13.78 12.17
N ALA A 314 13.47 -15.00 11.65
CA ALA A 314 14.05 -15.42 10.38
C ALA A 314 13.45 -14.63 9.18
N GLY A 315 12.23 -14.09 9.33
CA GLY A 315 11.62 -13.24 8.31
C GLY A 315 12.49 -12.05 7.93
N TYR A 316 13.18 -11.42 8.90
CA TYR A 316 14.17 -10.38 8.60
C TYR A 316 15.32 -10.88 7.73
N TYR A 317 15.89 -12.03 8.09
CA TYR A 317 17.00 -12.60 7.33
C TYR A 317 16.59 -12.97 5.90
N TYR A 318 15.43 -13.62 5.73
CA TYR A 318 14.97 -14.02 4.39
C TYR A 318 14.65 -12.80 3.51
N ALA A 319 13.99 -11.78 4.05
CA ALA A 319 13.73 -10.56 3.31
C ALA A 319 15.03 -9.82 2.92
N TYR A 320 15.98 -9.70 3.84
CA TYR A 320 17.30 -9.12 3.53
C TYR A 320 18.08 -9.96 2.51
N SER A 321 17.99 -11.30 2.58
CA SER A 321 18.65 -12.20 1.60
C SER A 321 18.06 -12.05 0.21
N PHE A 322 16.74 -11.85 0.13
CA PHE A 322 16.08 -11.53 -1.14
C PHE A 322 16.65 -10.22 -1.73
N MET A 323 16.67 -9.16 -0.93
CA MET A 323 17.17 -7.84 -1.34
C MET A 323 18.65 -7.90 -1.76
N GLU A 324 19.49 -8.59 -0.98
CA GLU A 324 20.91 -8.79 -1.29
C GLU A 324 21.09 -9.53 -2.62
N THR A 325 20.29 -10.56 -2.88
CA THR A 325 20.34 -11.34 -4.12
C THR A 325 19.95 -10.50 -5.33
N ILE A 326 18.89 -9.69 -5.21
CA ILE A 326 18.47 -8.74 -6.24
C ILE A 326 19.62 -7.77 -6.58
N TYR A 327 20.24 -7.18 -5.55
CA TYR A 327 21.33 -6.23 -5.77
C TYR A 327 22.57 -6.90 -6.38
N LYS A 328 23.05 -8.00 -5.81
CA LYS A 328 24.30 -8.67 -6.25
C LYS A 328 24.24 -9.20 -7.67
N ASN A 329 23.08 -9.64 -8.13
CA ASN A 329 22.90 -10.18 -9.47
C ASN A 329 22.39 -9.15 -10.49
N HIS A 330 22.27 -7.89 -10.07
CA HIS A 330 21.76 -6.81 -10.92
C HIS A 330 20.39 -7.11 -11.54
N TYR A 331 19.43 -7.59 -10.72
CA TYR A 331 18.08 -7.90 -11.15
C TYR A 331 17.16 -6.67 -11.09
N TYR A 332 17.66 -5.53 -11.52
CA TYR A 332 16.96 -4.24 -11.51
C TYR A 332 17.42 -3.35 -12.66
N SER A 333 16.60 -2.38 -13.03
CA SER A 333 16.97 -1.30 -13.94
C SER A 333 17.87 -0.26 -13.22
N ASP A 334 18.89 0.27 -13.89
CA ASP A 334 19.80 1.29 -13.35
C ASP A 334 19.06 2.53 -12.84
N TYR A 335 17.87 2.79 -13.33
CA TYR A 335 17.00 3.87 -12.85
C TYR A 335 16.56 3.71 -11.39
N SER A 336 16.51 2.48 -10.86
CA SER A 336 16.14 2.18 -9.49
C SER A 336 17.04 2.78 -8.41
N PHE A 337 18.27 3.12 -8.78
CA PHE A 337 19.24 3.80 -7.89
C PHE A 337 19.57 5.22 -8.34
N ASN A 338 18.79 5.79 -9.24
CA ASN A 338 18.94 7.18 -9.66
C ASN A 338 18.03 8.07 -8.80
N GLU A 339 18.62 8.85 -7.89
CA GLU A 339 17.90 9.78 -6.99
C GLU A 339 17.07 10.86 -7.73
N GLY A 340 17.27 11.03 -9.04
CA GLY A 340 16.46 11.91 -9.89
C GLY A 340 15.19 11.26 -10.44
N VAL A 341 14.99 9.95 -10.22
CA VAL A 341 13.82 9.22 -10.72
C VAL A 341 12.76 9.09 -9.61
N SER A 342 11.70 9.90 -9.72
CA SER A 342 10.54 9.84 -8.83
C SER A 342 9.75 8.52 -9.02
N HIS A 343 8.72 8.30 -8.20
CA HIS A 343 7.79 7.18 -8.40
C HIS A 343 7.08 7.29 -9.77
N GLU A 344 6.54 8.47 -10.12
CA GLU A 344 5.95 8.71 -11.44
C GLU A 344 6.96 8.44 -12.57
N GLY A 345 8.23 8.84 -12.38
CA GLY A 345 9.29 8.55 -13.34
C GLY A 345 9.57 7.05 -13.50
N ALA A 346 9.54 6.26 -12.42
CA ALA A 346 9.68 4.81 -12.48
C ALA A 346 8.48 4.15 -13.19
N GLN A 347 7.27 4.66 -12.91
CA GLN A 347 6.03 4.24 -13.57
C GLN A 347 6.09 4.53 -15.09
N ASP A 348 6.56 5.72 -15.48
CA ASP A 348 6.74 6.09 -16.88
C ASP A 348 7.74 5.17 -17.59
N TYR A 349 8.90 4.90 -16.97
CA TYR A 349 9.88 3.95 -17.54
C TYR A 349 9.28 2.57 -17.73
N PHE A 350 8.58 2.03 -16.74
CA PHE A 350 7.92 0.72 -16.84
C PHE A 350 6.86 0.68 -17.94
N LEU A 351 6.02 1.72 -18.05
CA LEU A 351 4.95 1.77 -19.04
C LEU A 351 5.46 1.96 -20.46
N LEU A 352 6.49 2.78 -20.66
CA LEU A 352 7.04 3.11 -21.96
C LEU A 352 8.05 2.10 -22.48
N ALA A 353 8.76 1.39 -21.60
CA ALA A 353 9.85 0.48 -21.93
C ALA A 353 9.47 -0.53 -23.04
N ASN A 354 8.32 -1.19 -22.90
CA ASN A 354 7.85 -2.19 -23.87
C ASN A 354 7.18 -1.57 -25.12
N LYS A 355 7.23 -0.25 -25.31
CA LYS A 355 6.64 0.48 -26.45
C LYS A 355 7.68 1.24 -27.27
N ASP A 356 8.84 1.52 -26.69
CA ASP A 356 9.92 2.25 -27.34
C ASP A 356 11.14 1.33 -27.50
N ASN A 357 11.49 1.03 -28.75
CA ASN A 357 12.63 0.15 -29.07
C ASN A 357 14.02 0.71 -28.66
N ASP A 358 14.07 1.98 -28.26
CA ASP A 358 15.30 2.61 -27.78
C ASP A 358 15.44 2.53 -26.24
N MET A 359 14.42 2.01 -25.54
CA MET A 359 14.41 1.82 -24.09
C MET A 359 14.66 0.36 -23.71
N GLU A 360 15.24 0.14 -22.52
CA GLU A 360 15.39 -1.17 -21.94
C GLU A 360 14.02 -1.72 -21.51
N ASP A 361 13.66 -2.93 -21.96
CA ASP A 361 12.44 -3.60 -21.48
C ASP A 361 12.51 -3.83 -19.98
N ILE A 362 11.40 -3.59 -19.28
CA ILE A 362 11.29 -3.78 -17.83
C ILE A 362 10.15 -4.75 -17.54
N GLY A 363 10.46 -5.84 -16.81
CA GLY A 363 9.50 -6.91 -16.56
C GLY A 363 8.48 -6.60 -15.47
N MET A 364 8.92 -5.93 -14.39
CA MET A 364 8.13 -5.70 -13.18
C MET A 364 8.41 -4.31 -12.58
N ILE A 365 7.40 -3.76 -11.87
CA ILE A 365 7.56 -2.55 -11.06
C ILE A 365 7.19 -2.83 -9.60
N VAL A 366 8.01 -2.32 -8.67
CA VAL A 366 7.74 -2.28 -7.21
C VAL A 366 7.06 -0.97 -6.89
N GLU A 367 5.78 -1.01 -6.54
CA GLU A 367 4.98 0.19 -6.28
C GLU A 367 3.83 -0.09 -5.30
N GLY A 368 3.30 0.96 -4.68
CA GLY A 368 2.02 0.90 -3.99
C GLY A 368 0.91 0.59 -4.98
N VAL A 369 -0.05 -0.26 -4.60
CA VAL A 369 -1.11 -0.73 -5.53
C VAL A 369 -1.94 0.40 -6.17
N TYR A 370 -1.84 1.62 -5.69
CA TYR A 370 -2.51 2.81 -6.23
C TYR A 370 -1.81 3.45 -7.44
N TRP A 371 -0.60 3.01 -7.80
CA TRP A 371 0.25 3.64 -8.82
C TRP A 371 -0.44 3.87 -10.18
N VAL A 372 -1.37 3.00 -10.56
CA VAL A 372 -2.12 3.13 -11.83
C VAL A 372 -2.98 4.39 -11.88
N ASN A 373 -3.34 4.96 -10.72
CA ASN A 373 -4.06 6.24 -10.64
C ASN A 373 -3.12 7.42 -10.82
N GLU A 374 -1.89 7.33 -10.33
CA GLU A 374 -0.84 8.32 -10.53
C GLU A 374 -0.42 8.36 -12.01
N ALA A 375 -0.29 7.19 -12.64
CA ALA A 375 0.08 7.03 -14.05
C ALA A 375 -1.05 7.35 -15.04
N LYS A 376 -2.23 7.84 -14.63
CA LYS A 376 -3.37 8.15 -15.52
C LYS A 376 -2.99 9.05 -16.70
N GLN A 377 -2.08 10.00 -16.48
CA GLN A 377 -1.63 10.89 -17.57
C GLN A 377 -0.76 10.13 -18.56
N THR A 378 0.15 9.29 -18.11
CA THR A 378 1.00 8.45 -18.96
C THR A 378 0.18 7.52 -19.83
N PHE A 379 -0.84 6.84 -19.27
CA PHE A 379 -1.79 6.04 -20.06
C PHE A 379 -2.48 6.86 -21.16
N LYS A 380 -2.87 8.11 -20.89
CA LYS A 380 -3.46 9.01 -21.91
C LYS A 380 -2.46 9.39 -22.99
N ASP A 381 -1.24 9.73 -22.62
CA ASP A 381 -0.18 10.12 -23.55
C ASP A 381 0.23 8.94 -24.44
N MET A 382 0.10 7.72 -23.94
CA MET A 382 0.33 6.48 -24.68
C MET A 382 -0.86 6.04 -25.56
N ALA A 383 -1.98 6.75 -25.58
CA ALA A 383 -3.19 6.37 -26.31
C ALA A 383 -3.00 6.21 -27.83
N SER A 384 -1.90 6.72 -28.40
CA SER A 384 -1.51 6.48 -29.80
C SER A 384 -0.90 5.10 -30.04
N TYR A 385 -0.47 4.38 -29.00
CA TYR A 385 0.05 3.03 -29.09
C TYR A 385 -1.08 2.01 -28.93
N PRO A 386 -1.11 0.93 -29.70
CA PRO A 386 -2.05 -0.16 -29.50
C PRO A 386 -1.90 -0.78 -28.10
N ASN A 387 -3.01 -1.17 -27.49
CA ASN A 387 -3.06 -1.86 -26.18
C ASN A 387 -2.31 -1.11 -25.06
N SER A 388 -2.48 0.23 -24.98
CA SER A 388 -1.74 1.06 -24.04
C SER A 388 -2.58 1.60 -22.89
N SER A 389 -3.92 1.54 -22.95
CA SER A 389 -4.78 1.89 -21.83
C SER A 389 -4.71 0.85 -20.71
N LEU A 390 -5.01 1.24 -19.48
CA LEU A 390 -5.08 0.31 -18.34
C LEU A 390 -6.05 -0.85 -18.59
N GLN A 391 -7.13 -0.62 -19.33
CA GLN A 391 -8.13 -1.64 -19.69
C GLN A 391 -7.60 -2.65 -20.71
N GLU A 392 -6.68 -2.24 -21.56
CA GLU A 392 -6.13 -3.06 -22.65
C GLU A 392 -4.80 -3.72 -22.27
N ARG A 393 -4.00 -3.09 -21.39
CA ARG A 393 -2.74 -3.68 -20.95
C ARG A 393 -2.98 -4.82 -19.98
N ASN A 394 -2.27 -5.91 -20.21
CA ASN A 394 -2.36 -7.10 -19.36
C ASN A 394 -1.39 -6.99 -18.16
N LEU A 395 -1.52 -5.89 -17.42
CA LEU A 395 -0.77 -5.70 -16.17
C LEU A 395 -1.43 -6.53 -15.06
N LYS A 396 -0.61 -7.16 -14.22
CA LYS A 396 -1.10 -8.02 -13.12
C LYS A 396 -0.21 -7.89 -11.89
N ILE A 397 -0.79 -8.15 -10.72
CA ILE A 397 -0.04 -8.30 -9.48
C ILE A 397 0.72 -9.62 -9.51
N MET A 398 2.00 -9.59 -9.18
CA MET A 398 2.83 -10.78 -8.98
C MET A 398 2.52 -11.37 -7.60
N PRO A 399 2.05 -12.61 -7.52
CA PRO A 399 1.92 -13.29 -6.24
C PRO A 399 3.26 -13.34 -5.49
N MET A 400 3.22 -13.19 -4.17
CA MET A 400 4.43 -13.19 -3.34
C MET A 400 5.08 -14.58 -3.36
N PRO A 401 6.32 -14.72 -3.83
CA PRO A 401 7.01 -16.01 -3.79
C PRO A 401 7.36 -16.37 -2.33
N LYS A 402 7.27 -17.64 -1.99
CA LYS A 402 7.62 -18.13 -0.64
C LYS A 402 9.12 -18.16 -0.42
N ALA A 403 9.56 -17.84 0.78
CA ALA A 403 11.00 -17.84 1.09
C ALA A 403 11.62 -19.25 0.98
N THR A 404 10.86 -20.29 1.30
CA THR A 404 11.29 -21.70 1.28
C THR A 404 10.25 -22.60 0.63
N GLU A 405 10.68 -23.77 0.13
CA GLU A 405 9.76 -24.78 -0.43
C GLU A 405 8.75 -25.31 0.62
N ALA A 406 9.13 -25.32 1.89
CA ALA A 406 8.27 -25.80 2.97
C ALA A 406 7.02 -24.93 3.16
N GLN A 407 7.06 -23.68 2.70
CA GLN A 407 5.96 -22.73 2.84
C GLN A 407 5.02 -22.70 1.62
N ILE A 408 5.31 -23.44 0.56
CA ILE A 408 4.39 -23.56 -0.58
C ILE A 408 3.06 -24.12 -0.07
N GLY A 409 1.96 -23.42 -0.41
CA GLY A 409 0.62 -23.75 0.05
C GLY A 409 0.18 -22.98 1.31
N GLU A 410 1.07 -22.24 1.96
CA GLU A 410 0.69 -21.30 3.03
C GLU A 410 -0.02 -20.08 2.43
N THR A 411 -1.07 -19.63 3.11
CA THR A 411 -1.83 -18.45 2.69
C THR A 411 -0.93 -17.21 2.67
N PRO A 412 -0.90 -16.46 1.54
CA PRO A 412 -0.17 -15.20 1.47
C PRO A 412 -0.60 -14.23 2.59
N THR A 413 0.36 -13.56 3.18
CA THR A 413 0.09 -12.60 4.25
C THR A 413 0.63 -11.22 3.88
N PHE A 414 -0.26 -10.24 3.89
CA PHE A 414 0.09 -8.84 3.70
C PHE A 414 0.05 -8.09 5.02
N MET A 415 1.01 -7.22 5.19
CA MET A 415 0.95 -6.20 6.23
C MET A 415 0.34 -4.93 5.62
N ASP A 416 -0.68 -4.41 6.27
CA ASP A 416 -1.24 -3.10 5.92
C ASP A 416 -1.18 -2.19 7.15
N SER A 417 -0.84 -0.94 6.92
CA SER A 417 -0.86 0.07 7.97
C SER A 417 -2.26 0.69 8.03
N LEU A 418 -2.96 0.53 9.13
CA LEU A 418 -4.29 1.12 9.34
C LEU A 418 -4.21 2.66 9.56
N ASN A 419 -3.40 3.34 8.78
CA ASN A 419 -3.20 4.79 8.87
C ASN A 419 -3.95 5.60 7.80
N HIS A 420 -4.68 4.94 6.91
CA HIS A 420 -5.54 5.59 5.93
C HIS A 420 -6.98 5.56 6.43
N LEU A 421 -7.47 6.69 6.93
CA LEU A 421 -8.73 6.78 7.64
C LEU A 421 -9.68 7.82 7.07
N ALA A 422 -10.99 7.51 7.19
CA ALA A 422 -12.08 8.47 7.11
C ALA A 422 -12.61 8.77 8.51
N PHE A 423 -12.79 10.05 8.86
CA PHE A 423 -13.36 10.45 10.14
C PHE A 423 -14.15 11.76 10.03
N ILE A 424 -15.00 12.01 11.01
CA ILE A 424 -15.71 13.29 11.19
C ILE A 424 -15.01 14.06 12.31
N SER A 425 -14.78 15.36 12.10
CA SER A 425 -14.21 16.24 13.13
C SER A 425 -15.10 16.32 14.36
N ALA A 426 -14.51 16.19 15.56
CA ALA A 426 -15.25 16.40 16.81
C ALA A 426 -15.67 17.87 17.03
N TYR A 427 -15.16 18.78 16.22
CA TYR A 427 -15.49 20.22 16.28
C TYR A 427 -16.61 20.63 15.30
N ILE A 428 -17.31 19.64 14.72
CA ILE A 428 -18.44 19.88 13.83
C ILE A 428 -19.60 20.58 14.57
N ASP A 429 -20.29 21.47 13.89
CA ASP A 429 -21.51 22.07 14.41
C ASP A 429 -22.61 20.99 14.59
N GLU A 430 -23.27 20.96 15.74
CA GLU A 430 -24.28 19.95 16.09
C GLU A 430 -25.38 19.82 15.01
N GLU A 431 -25.81 20.94 14.41
CA GLU A 431 -26.82 20.95 13.34
C GLU A 431 -26.37 20.25 12.04
N LYS A 432 -25.04 20.02 11.85
CA LYS A 432 -24.47 19.35 10.68
C LYS A 432 -24.10 17.88 10.92
N GLU A 433 -24.15 17.43 12.17
CA GLU A 433 -23.69 16.08 12.54
C GLU A 433 -24.48 15.00 11.80
N GLU A 434 -25.81 15.10 11.70
CA GLU A 434 -26.63 14.16 10.93
C GLU A 434 -26.21 14.11 9.47
N LEU A 435 -25.97 15.26 8.85
CA LEU A 435 -25.55 15.34 7.45
C LEU A 435 -24.18 14.68 7.23
N ALA A 436 -23.21 14.98 8.09
CA ALA A 436 -21.87 14.42 7.99
C ALA A 436 -21.86 12.90 8.20
N LYS A 437 -22.58 12.40 9.21
CA LYS A 437 -22.77 10.96 9.46
C LYS A 437 -23.45 10.27 8.29
N THR A 438 -24.52 10.87 7.74
CA THR A 438 -25.21 10.32 6.56
C THR A 438 -24.29 10.25 5.34
N PHE A 439 -23.47 11.27 5.10
CA PHE A 439 -22.52 11.27 3.99
C PHE A 439 -21.43 10.21 4.16
N LEU A 440 -20.82 10.12 5.35
CA LEU A 440 -19.81 9.11 5.63
C LEU A 440 -20.38 7.69 5.49
N GLN A 441 -21.58 7.44 6.04
CA GLN A 441 -22.28 6.16 5.89
C GLN A 441 -22.61 5.83 4.42
N TYR A 442 -23.00 6.84 3.63
CA TYR A 442 -23.26 6.69 2.20
C TYR A 442 -22.02 6.24 1.42
N CYS A 443 -20.84 6.75 1.81
CA CYS A 443 -19.57 6.32 1.21
C CYS A 443 -19.28 4.82 1.44
N GLU A 444 -19.85 4.21 2.47
CA GLU A 444 -19.63 2.82 2.87
C GLU A 444 -20.74 1.86 2.42
N THR A 445 -21.70 2.34 1.62
CA THR A 445 -22.68 1.46 0.97
C THR A 445 -22.01 0.56 -0.05
N GLN A 446 -22.55 -0.65 -0.27
CA GLN A 446 -22.07 -1.60 -1.28
C GLN A 446 -21.88 -0.92 -2.64
N LYS A 447 -22.87 -0.13 -3.07
CA LYS A 447 -22.83 0.61 -4.33
C LYS A 447 -21.68 1.64 -4.37
N SER A 448 -21.40 2.32 -3.27
CA SER A 448 -20.30 3.29 -3.21
C SER A 448 -18.95 2.62 -3.20
N LEU A 449 -18.82 1.46 -2.54
CA LEU A 449 -17.61 0.64 -2.55
C LEU A 449 -17.33 0.05 -3.94
N GLU A 450 -18.36 -0.46 -4.65
CA GLU A 450 -18.23 -0.90 -6.05
C GLU A 450 -17.79 0.25 -6.97
N ASN A 451 -18.37 1.43 -6.81
CA ASN A 451 -17.98 2.61 -7.59
C ASN A 451 -16.58 3.11 -7.25
N PHE A 452 -16.17 3.04 -5.97
CA PHE A 452 -14.79 3.36 -5.58
C PHE A 452 -13.81 2.46 -6.33
N LEU A 453 -14.03 1.14 -6.33
CA LEU A 453 -13.19 0.17 -7.06
C LEU A 453 -13.13 0.50 -8.56
N LEU A 454 -14.27 0.77 -9.20
CA LEU A 454 -14.34 1.09 -10.65
C LEU A 454 -13.58 2.37 -11.01
N ASN A 455 -13.55 3.36 -10.13
CA ASN A 455 -12.94 4.67 -10.42
C ASN A 455 -11.49 4.78 -9.97
N THR A 456 -11.09 4.01 -8.96
CA THR A 456 -9.75 4.07 -8.38
C THR A 456 -8.91 2.83 -8.65
N ASN A 457 -9.50 1.75 -9.18
CA ASN A 457 -8.86 0.42 -9.29
C ASN A 457 -8.38 -0.16 -7.94
N LEU A 458 -8.94 0.31 -6.84
CA LEU A 458 -8.56 -0.07 -5.47
C LEU A 458 -9.79 -0.47 -4.65
N THR A 459 -9.57 -1.30 -3.64
CA THR A 459 -10.56 -1.58 -2.60
C THR A 459 -10.45 -0.57 -1.46
N ARG A 460 -11.56 -0.37 -0.75
CA ARG A 460 -11.60 0.44 0.47
C ARG A 460 -11.33 -0.37 1.74
N CYS A 461 -10.58 -1.45 1.62
CA CYS A 461 -10.21 -2.28 2.77
C CYS A 461 -11.42 -2.86 3.54
N TYR A 462 -12.45 -3.30 2.80
CA TYR A 462 -13.61 -3.97 3.33
C TYR A 462 -13.77 -5.37 2.75
N ASN A 463 -14.27 -6.30 3.55
CA ASN A 463 -14.66 -7.63 3.12
C ASN A 463 -16.06 -7.57 2.47
N VAL A 464 -16.11 -7.23 1.19
CA VAL A 464 -17.35 -7.09 0.42
C VAL A 464 -17.28 -7.84 -0.91
N ASP A 465 -18.43 -8.26 -1.40
CA ASP A 465 -18.55 -8.97 -2.69
C ASP A 465 -18.53 -7.98 -3.87
N TYR A 466 -17.49 -8.07 -4.70
CA TYR A 466 -17.34 -7.30 -5.93
C TYR A 466 -17.75 -8.06 -7.21
N SER A 467 -18.36 -9.24 -7.09
CA SER A 467 -18.72 -10.11 -8.24
C SER A 467 -19.55 -9.41 -9.31
N LYS A 468 -20.44 -8.46 -8.91
CA LYS A 468 -21.29 -7.72 -9.85
C LYS A 468 -20.54 -6.80 -10.81
N VAL A 469 -19.38 -6.32 -10.43
CA VAL A 469 -18.57 -5.39 -11.24
C VAL A 469 -17.32 -6.05 -11.80
N TYR A 470 -16.99 -7.27 -11.38
CA TYR A 470 -15.75 -7.96 -11.69
C TYR A 470 -15.47 -8.02 -13.20
N ASP A 471 -16.45 -8.37 -14.03
CA ASP A 471 -16.26 -8.51 -15.49
C ASP A 471 -15.84 -7.20 -16.16
N SER A 472 -16.20 -6.06 -15.59
CA SER A 472 -15.88 -4.72 -16.12
C SER A 472 -14.52 -4.18 -15.69
N LEU A 473 -13.85 -4.86 -14.76
CA LEU A 473 -12.56 -4.43 -14.23
C LEU A 473 -11.41 -4.65 -15.22
N SER A 474 -10.36 -3.84 -15.10
CA SER A 474 -9.11 -4.04 -15.84
C SER A 474 -8.42 -5.35 -15.43
N PRO A 475 -7.52 -5.91 -16.27
CA PRO A 475 -6.73 -7.08 -15.88
C PRO A 475 -5.94 -6.84 -14.57
N TYR A 476 -5.43 -5.62 -14.37
CA TYR A 476 -4.76 -5.20 -13.15
C TYR A 476 -5.68 -5.32 -11.93
N THR A 477 -6.86 -4.70 -12.00
CA THR A 477 -7.80 -4.67 -10.87
C THR A 477 -8.35 -6.05 -10.54
N LYS A 478 -8.60 -6.89 -11.58
CA LYS A 478 -8.98 -8.30 -11.37
C LYS A 478 -7.90 -9.05 -10.60
N SER A 479 -6.65 -8.96 -11.05
CA SER A 479 -5.55 -9.66 -10.37
C SER A 479 -5.29 -9.14 -8.96
N LEU A 480 -5.55 -7.84 -8.70
CA LEU A 480 -5.49 -7.27 -7.36
C LEU A 480 -6.56 -7.86 -6.43
N LEU A 481 -7.82 -7.95 -6.90
CA LEU A 481 -8.90 -8.59 -6.14
C LEU A 481 -8.59 -10.07 -5.88
N ASP A 482 -8.20 -10.81 -6.91
CA ASP A 482 -7.85 -12.23 -6.77
C ASP A 482 -6.73 -12.43 -5.73
N THR A 483 -5.74 -11.52 -5.71
CA THR A 483 -4.67 -11.54 -4.73
C THR A 483 -5.18 -11.25 -3.32
N PHE A 484 -6.04 -10.24 -3.16
CA PHE A 484 -6.55 -9.83 -1.85
C PHE A 484 -7.55 -10.85 -1.27
N GLU A 485 -8.41 -11.44 -2.07
CA GLU A 485 -9.38 -12.45 -1.63
C GLU A 485 -8.71 -13.75 -1.16
N ASN A 486 -7.49 -14.04 -1.65
CA ASN A 486 -6.72 -15.23 -1.27
C ASN A 486 -5.65 -14.96 -0.21
N ALA A 487 -5.60 -13.77 0.36
CA ALA A 487 -4.62 -13.37 1.36
C ALA A 487 -5.22 -13.21 2.76
N ARG A 488 -4.34 -13.23 3.75
CA ARG A 488 -4.64 -12.76 5.11
C ARG A 488 -3.93 -11.42 5.33
N TYR A 489 -4.50 -10.64 6.21
CA TYR A 489 -3.92 -9.34 6.59
C TYR A 489 -3.49 -9.39 8.03
N PHE A 490 -2.40 -8.70 8.32
CA PHE A 490 -2.06 -8.37 9.68
C PHE A 490 -1.82 -6.86 9.78
N PHE A 491 -2.24 -6.30 10.90
CA PHE A 491 -2.16 -4.88 11.17
C PHE A 491 -1.25 -4.66 12.38
N PRO A 492 -0.08 -4.00 12.22
CA PRO A 492 0.94 -3.92 13.27
C PRO A 492 0.62 -2.90 14.36
N ALA A 493 -0.61 -2.45 14.45
CA ALA A 493 -1.06 -1.54 15.48
C ALA A 493 -2.11 -2.22 16.36
N SER A 494 -2.03 -2.03 17.67
CA SER A 494 -3.02 -2.56 18.59
C SER A 494 -3.63 -1.47 19.45
N SER A 495 -4.81 -1.77 20.03
CA SER A 495 -5.46 -0.92 21.01
C SER A 495 -4.72 -0.84 22.35
N LYS A 496 -3.60 -1.56 22.52
CA LYS A 496 -2.83 -1.55 23.77
C LYS A 496 -2.32 -0.15 24.13
N GLU A 497 -2.37 0.14 25.42
CA GLU A 497 -1.98 1.44 25.98
C GLU A 497 -0.56 1.88 25.56
N ILE A 498 0.35 0.91 25.37
CA ILE A 498 1.73 1.21 24.96
C ILE A 498 1.80 1.85 23.56
N PHE A 499 0.96 1.39 22.60
CA PHE A 499 0.88 1.99 21.27
C PHE A 499 0.23 3.37 21.32
N GLN A 500 -0.73 3.58 22.23
CA GLN A 500 -1.36 4.89 22.42
C GLN A 500 -0.39 5.93 23.00
N LYS A 501 0.43 5.53 23.97
CA LYS A 501 1.38 6.42 24.66
C LYS A 501 2.66 6.67 23.85
N ASN A 502 3.14 5.67 23.14
CA ASN A 502 4.45 5.70 22.49
C ASN A 502 4.35 5.30 20.99
N TYR A 503 3.31 5.76 20.30
CA TYR A 503 3.06 5.41 18.91
C TYR A 503 4.27 5.64 18.00
N ASN A 504 4.93 6.78 18.09
CA ASN A 504 6.09 7.10 17.24
C ASN A 504 7.28 6.14 17.44
N GLU A 505 7.40 5.52 18.62
CA GLU A 505 8.44 4.54 18.93
C GLU A 505 8.06 3.13 18.43
N PHE A 506 6.75 2.79 18.49
CA PHE A 506 6.27 1.44 18.22
C PHE A 506 5.57 1.27 16.88
N SER A 507 5.07 2.34 16.25
CA SER A 507 4.47 2.27 14.91
C SER A 507 5.47 1.87 13.81
N LYS A 508 6.76 2.11 14.03
CA LYS A 508 7.86 1.70 13.14
C LYS A 508 8.55 0.42 13.60
N TYR A 509 8.00 -0.24 14.56
CA TYR A 509 8.52 -1.44 15.18
C TYR A 509 8.69 -2.60 14.18
N TYR A 510 7.85 -2.64 13.15
CA TYR A 510 7.92 -3.61 12.06
C TYR A 510 8.82 -3.17 10.89
N ASP A 511 9.40 -1.98 10.93
CA ASP A 511 10.22 -1.43 9.86
C ASP A 511 11.45 -2.32 9.56
N MET A 512 11.84 -2.39 8.29
CA MET A 512 13.02 -3.08 7.80
C MET A 512 14.28 -2.19 7.83
N GLY A 513 14.13 -0.89 8.09
CA GLY A 513 15.24 0.06 8.17
C GLY A 513 16.29 -0.32 9.21
N THR A 514 17.55 -0.05 8.91
CA THR A 514 18.68 -0.23 9.83
C THR A 514 19.23 1.12 10.30
N PRO A 515 19.85 1.21 11.50
CA PRO A 515 20.35 2.50 12.02
C PRO A 515 21.52 3.07 11.24
N ALA A 516 22.19 2.27 10.45
CA ALA A 516 23.28 2.72 9.62
C ALA A 516 22.79 3.80 8.65
N LYS A 517 22.50 5.00 9.15
CA LYS A 517 22.09 6.24 8.49
C LYS A 517 20.59 6.39 8.14
N GLY A 518 19.66 5.58 8.72
CA GLY A 518 18.22 5.67 8.43
C GLY A 518 17.88 5.41 6.97
N ARG A 519 18.69 4.63 6.28
CA ARG A 519 18.52 4.29 4.87
C ARG A 519 17.84 2.95 4.71
N ASP A 520 17.17 2.83 3.59
CA ASP A 520 16.64 1.63 3.00
C ASP A 520 17.68 0.49 2.94
N PRO A 521 17.30 -0.78 3.19
CA PRO A 521 18.20 -1.91 3.11
C PRO A 521 18.95 -2.04 1.78
N MET A 522 18.30 -1.77 0.63
CA MET A 522 18.94 -1.84 -0.69
C MET A 522 20.04 -0.80 -0.85
N TRP A 523 19.81 0.44 -0.39
CA TRP A 523 20.83 1.48 -0.39
C TRP A 523 21.97 1.19 0.59
N THR A 524 21.67 0.56 1.73
CA THR A 524 22.69 0.14 2.69
C THR A 524 23.58 -0.97 2.09
N ILE A 525 22.98 -1.94 1.39
CA ILE A 525 23.74 -2.97 0.64
C ILE A 525 24.63 -2.31 -0.41
N LYS A 526 24.07 -1.39 -1.21
CA LYS A 526 24.78 -0.71 -2.30
C LYS A 526 25.92 0.16 -1.81
N ASP A 527 25.67 1.05 -0.85
CA ASP A 527 26.61 2.11 -0.46
C ASP A 527 27.62 1.65 0.60
N GLU A 528 27.25 0.70 1.45
CA GLU A 528 28.05 0.26 2.60
C GLU A 528 28.53 -1.19 2.46
N GLY A 529 28.04 -1.92 1.45
CA GLY A 529 28.46 -3.30 1.18
C GLY A 529 27.97 -4.31 2.22
N TYR A 530 26.86 -4.01 2.92
CA TYR A 530 26.29 -4.93 3.89
C TYR A 530 25.74 -6.18 3.20
N THR A 531 25.92 -7.32 3.87
CA THR A 531 25.23 -8.57 3.53
C THR A 531 23.88 -8.64 4.26
N ALA A 532 23.02 -9.58 3.86
CA ALA A 532 21.78 -9.89 4.58
C ALA A 532 22.02 -10.17 6.07
N LEU A 533 23.12 -10.87 6.36
CA LEU A 533 23.50 -11.20 7.73
C LEU A 533 23.94 -9.95 8.53
N ASP A 534 24.66 -9.02 7.88
CA ASP A 534 25.06 -7.76 8.51
C ASP A 534 23.82 -6.90 8.83
N LEU A 535 22.84 -6.83 7.90
CA LEU A 535 21.57 -6.14 8.12
C LEU A 535 20.78 -6.78 9.26
N PHE A 536 20.71 -8.10 9.30
CA PHE A 536 20.03 -8.85 10.36
C PHE A 536 20.64 -8.57 11.74
N TYR A 537 21.98 -8.59 11.86
CA TYR A 537 22.64 -8.23 13.11
C TYR A 537 22.48 -6.77 13.47
N ALA A 538 22.50 -5.87 12.50
CA ALA A 538 22.25 -4.46 12.73
C ALA A 538 20.83 -4.24 13.28
N LYS A 539 19.82 -4.90 12.72
CA LYS A 539 18.43 -4.84 13.19
C LYS A 539 18.30 -5.37 14.62
N LYS A 540 18.85 -6.54 14.90
CA LYS A 540 18.89 -7.12 16.25
C LYS A 540 19.57 -6.16 17.26
N ALA A 541 20.65 -5.51 16.88
CA ALA A 541 21.40 -4.62 17.75
C ALA A 541 20.65 -3.33 18.14
N GLN A 542 19.68 -2.90 17.31
CA GLN A 542 18.82 -1.75 17.64
C GLN A 542 17.85 -2.04 18.79
N HIS A 543 17.50 -3.31 18.98
CA HIS A 543 16.47 -3.76 19.86
C HIS A 543 17.01 -4.77 20.89
N THR A 544 18.02 -4.36 21.65
CA THR A 544 18.51 -5.14 22.80
C THR A 544 17.50 -5.07 23.94
N LYS A 545 17.57 -6.01 24.86
CA LYS A 545 16.72 -6.02 26.06
C LYS A 545 16.80 -4.73 26.85
N GLU A 546 18.02 -4.20 27.01
CA GLU A 546 18.26 -2.95 27.75
C GLU A 546 17.64 -1.74 27.05
N ASN A 547 17.85 -1.64 25.73
CA ASN A 547 17.27 -0.56 24.92
C ASN A 547 15.74 -0.64 24.91
N TRP A 548 15.19 -1.84 24.84
CA TRP A 548 13.76 -2.07 24.88
C TRP A 548 13.12 -1.62 26.19
N LEU A 549 13.62 -2.14 27.31
CA LEU A 549 13.10 -1.80 28.63
C LEU A 549 13.21 -0.30 28.95
N SER A 550 14.20 0.41 28.38
CA SER A 550 14.32 1.86 28.55
C SER A 550 13.21 2.63 27.80
N LYS A 551 12.63 2.07 26.77
CA LYS A 551 11.51 2.67 26.01
C LYS A 551 10.15 2.49 26.69
N LEU A 552 10.05 1.51 27.60
CA LEU A 552 8.82 1.23 28.34
C LEU A 552 8.64 2.13 29.57
N ASN A 553 9.71 2.77 30.03
CA ASN A 553 9.71 3.68 31.19
C ASN A 553 9.60 5.14 30.73
#